data_148e53057d1c29caefb1deea52592e0f
#
_entry.id   148e53057d1c29caefb1deea52592e0f
#
_cell.length_a   1.000
_cell.length_b   1.000
_cell.length_c   1.000
_cell.angle_alpha   90.00
_cell.angle_beta   90.00
_cell.angle_gamma   90.00
#
_symmetry.space_group_name_H-M   'P 1'
#
loop_
_entity.id
_entity.type
_entity.pdbx_description
1 polymer ?
#
loop_
_entity_poly.entity_id
_entity_poly.type
_entity_poly.pdbx_seq_one_letter_code
_entity_poly.pdbx_strand_id
1 'polypeptide(L)'
;MSPPEVVEIRGPQDVVVVRQLVRARALELKFSLVNQTKVVTAASELARNALVHGGGGQALLESLESGTRRGLRLTFTDQGPGIADIARAMTDGFTTGGGLGLGLSGAKRLCDEFSITSSPGEGTATVITKWG
;
A
#
# COMPACT_ATOMS: atom_id res chain seq x y z
N MET A 1 -0.80 20.01 -7.22
CA MET A 1 -0.78 18.56 -6.93
C MET A 1 -1.94 17.89 -7.63
N SER A 2 -1.75 16.64 -8.03
CA SER A 2 -2.82 15.85 -8.65
C SER A 2 -3.94 15.55 -7.67
N PRO A 3 -5.19 15.51 -8.13
CA PRO A 3 -6.31 15.13 -7.27
C PRO A 3 -6.22 13.66 -6.85
N PRO A 4 -6.97 13.25 -5.81
CA PRO A 4 -7.03 11.84 -5.43
C PRO A 4 -7.46 10.95 -6.58
N GLU A 5 -6.91 9.75 -6.63
CA GLU A 5 -7.18 8.74 -7.66
C GLU A 5 -7.54 7.41 -7.01
N VAL A 6 -8.53 6.72 -7.58
CA VAL A 6 -8.89 5.36 -7.15
C VAL A 6 -8.53 4.39 -8.27
N VAL A 7 -7.89 3.28 -7.88
CA VAL A 7 -7.57 2.19 -8.79
C VAL A 7 -8.25 0.93 -8.29
N GLU A 8 -9.06 0.30 -9.14
CA GLU A 8 -9.65 -1.00 -8.85
C GLU A 8 -8.58 -2.08 -9.01
N ILE A 9 -8.49 -2.98 -8.04
CA ILE A 9 -7.53 -4.09 -8.05
C ILE A 9 -8.33 -5.37 -8.23
N ARG A 10 -8.33 -5.91 -9.45
CA ARG A 10 -9.09 -7.11 -9.82
C ARG A 10 -8.23 -8.22 -10.38
N GLY A 11 -7.02 -7.91 -10.80
CA GLY A 11 -6.10 -8.86 -11.37
C GLY A 11 -4.66 -8.39 -11.28
N PRO A 12 -3.69 -9.24 -11.65
CA PRO A 12 -2.26 -8.91 -11.55
C PRO A 12 -1.86 -7.64 -12.33
N GLN A 13 -2.52 -7.36 -13.44
CA GLN A 13 -2.26 -6.16 -14.23
C GLN A 13 -2.58 -4.88 -13.47
N ASP A 14 -3.52 -4.92 -12.53
CA ASP A 14 -3.88 -3.75 -11.73
C ASP A 14 -2.81 -3.43 -10.67
N VAL A 15 -2.09 -4.44 -10.20
CA VAL A 15 -0.92 -4.22 -9.33
C VAL A 15 0.14 -3.43 -10.07
N VAL A 16 0.36 -3.74 -11.34
CA VAL A 16 1.30 -2.98 -12.20
C VAL A 16 0.83 -1.54 -12.36
N VAL A 17 -0.45 -1.32 -12.60
CA VAL A 17 -1.03 0.02 -12.71
C VAL A 17 -0.81 0.83 -11.43
N VAL A 18 -1.07 0.24 -10.27
CA VAL A 18 -0.82 0.90 -8.98
C VAL A 18 0.64 1.32 -8.86
N ARG A 19 1.57 0.44 -9.18
CA ARG A 19 3.01 0.75 -9.12
C ARG A 19 3.38 1.92 -10.03
N GLN A 20 2.87 1.93 -11.26
CA GLN A 20 3.15 3.00 -12.22
C GLN A 20 2.59 4.34 -11.75
N LEU A 21 1.37 4.36 -11.23
CA LEU A 21 0.73 5.58 -10.74
C LEU A 21 1.42 6.12 -9.47
N VAL A 22 1.80 5.23 -8.56
CA VAL A 22 2.54 5.62 -7.35
C VAL A 22 3.87 6.23 -7.72
N ARG A 23 4.59 5.63 -8.66
CA ARG A 23 5.87 6.18 -9.13
C ARG A 23 5.69 7.56 -9.76
N ALA A 24 4.67 7.71 -10.61
CA ALA A 24 4.39 9.00 -11.25
C ALA A 24 4.10 10.08 -10.22
N ARG A 25 3.33 9.79 -9.19
CA ARG A 25 3.05 10.75 -8.11
C ARG A 25 4.29 11.07 -7.29
N ALA A 26 5.12 10.08 -6.98
CA ALA A 26 6.36 10.29 -6.26
C ALA A 26 7.31 11.22 -7.03
N LEU A 27 7.39 11.05 -8.34
CA LEU A 27 8.15 11.95 -9.22
C LEU A 27 7.57 13.36 -9.22
N GLU A 28 6.25 13.50 -9.33
CA GLU A 28 5.56 14.79 -9.28
C GLU A 28 5.83 15.51 -7.95
N LEU A 29 5.86 14.77 -6.84
CA LEU A 29 6.14 15.29 -5.51
C LEU A 29 7.63 15.49 -5.24
N LYS A 30 8.47 15.18 -6.24
CA LYS A 30 9.93 15.34 -6.18
C LYS A 30 10.61 14.49 -5.13
N PHE A 31 10.11 13.30 -4.92
CA PHE A 31 10.75 12.33 -4.03
C PHE A 31 12.12 11.92 -4.59
N SER A 32 13.07 11.68 -3.70
CA SER A 32 14.35 11.08 -4.08
C SER A 32 14.14 9.69 -4.67
N LEU A 33 15.13 9.19 -5.41
CA LEU A 33 15.04 7.83 -5.97
C LEU A 33 14.84 6.78 -4.85
N VAL A 34 15.50 6.96 -3.72
CA VAL A 34 15.34 6.06 -2.56
C VAL A 34 13.90 6.07 -2.05
N ASN A 35 13.32 7.26 -1.86
CA ASN A 35 11.95 7.38 -1.38
C ASN A 35 10.92 6.89 -2.40
N GLN A 36 11.18 7.11 -3.70
CA GLN A 36 10.34 6.53 -4.76
C GLN A 36 10.34 5.01 -4.66
N THR A 37 11.51 4.40 -4.55
CA THR A 37 11.64 2.95 -4.47
C THR A 37 10.93 2.40 -3.24
N LYS A 38 11.07 3.05 -2.10
CA LYS A 38 10.42 2.62 -0.85
C LYS A 38 8.90 2.62 -0.98
N VAL A 39 8.31 3.72 -1.46
CA VAL A 39 6.85 3.82 -1.55
C VAL A 39 6.28 2.92 -2.64
N VAL A 40 6.98 2.75 -3.76
CA VAL A 40 6.53 1.85 -4.83
C VAL A 40 6.57 0.40 -4.37
N THR A 41 7.62 0.00 -3.64
CA THR A 41 7.72 -1.36 -3.10
C THR A 41 6.60 -1.63 -2.09
N ALA A 42 6.36 -0.70 -1.16
CA ALA A 42 5.29 -0.82 -0.19
C ALA A 42 3.92 -0.93 -0.88
N ALA A 43 3.66 -0.08 -1.87
CA ALA A 43 2.42 -0.10 -2.63
C ALA A 43 2.21 -1.43 -3.35
N SER A 44 3.28 -1.97 -3.94
CA SER A 44 3.24 -3.26 -4.64
C SER A 44 2.82 -4.39 -3.70
N GLU A 45 3.41 -4.44 -2.50
CA GLU A 45 3.07 -5.47 -1.51
C GLU A 45 1.62 -5.35 -1.04
N LEU A 46 1.14 -4.14 -0.78
CA LEU A 46 -0.23 -3.93 -0.31
C LEU A 46 -1.27 -4.19 -1.40
N ALA A 47 -0.99 -3.79 -2.63
CA ALA A 47 -1.87 -4.08 -3.76
C ALA A 47 -1.97 -5.59 -3.99
N ARG A 48 -0.86 -6.29 -3.89
CA ARG A 48 -0.81 -7.73 -4.02
C ARG A 48 -1.58 -8.42 -2.90
N ASN A 49 -1.45 -7.95 -1.65
CA ASN A 49 -2.21 -8.48 -0.53
C ASN A 49 -3.72 -8.31 -0.74
N ALA A 50 -4.16 -7.16 -1.22
CA ALA A 50 -5.57 -6.96 -1.53
C ALA A 50 -6.06 -7.94 -2.59
N LEU A 51 -5.23 -8.21 -3.61
CA LEU A 51 -5.59 -9.15 -4.67
C LEU A 51 -5.61 -10.60 -4.17
N VAL A 52 -4.52 -11.04 -3.53
CA VAL A 52 -4.32 -12.46 -3.17
C VAL A 52 -5.15 -12.85 -1.96
N HIS A 53 -5.14 -12.05 -0.91
CA HIS A 53 -5.83 -12.37 0.33
C HIS A 53 -7.23 -11.80 0.40
N GLY A 54 -7.46 -10.64 -0.21
CA GLY A 54 -8.75 -9.99 -0.20
C GLY A 54 -9.67 -10.35 -1.36
N GLY A 55 -9.14 -11.07 -2.36
CA GLY A 55 -9.92 -11.37 -3.56
C GLY A 55 -10.12 -10.16 -4.47
N GLY A 56 -9.35 -9.10 -4.28
CA GLY A 56 -9.45 -7.85 -4.98
C GLY A 56 -9.83 -6.71 -4.03
N GLY A 57 -9.78 -5.49 -4.52
CA GLY A 57 -10.08 -4.33 -3.70
C GLY A 57 -9.81 -3.04 -4.45
N GLN A 58 -9.40 -2.01 -3.71
CA GLN A 58 -9.13 -0.69 -4.27
C GLN A 58 -7.90 -0.07 -3.64
N ALA A 59 -7.21 0.77 -4.42
CA ALA A 59 -6.15 1.65 -3.93
C ALA A 59 -6.58 3.10 -4.14
N LEU A 60 -6.49 3.90 -3.08
CA LEU A 60 -6.72 5.35 -3.15
C LEU A 60 -5.36 6.05 -3.00
N LEU A 61 -5.01 6.88 -3.98
CA LEU A 61 -3.77 7.65 -3.99
C LEU A 61 -4.07 9.11 -3.70
N GLU A 62 -3.41 9.68 -2.67
CA GLU A 62 -3.61 11.07 -2.26
C GLU A 62 -2.26 11.75 -2.05
N SER A 63 -2.10 12.93 -2.64
CA SER A 63 -0.93 13.78 -2.42
C SER A 63 -1.19 14.69 -1.22
N LEU A 64 -0.17 14.86 -0.36
CA LEU A 64 -0.27 15.61 0.89
C LEU A 64 0.76 16.75 0.93
N GLU A 65 0.42 17.81 1.65
CA GLU A 65 1.33 18.89 1.98
C GLU A 65 1.28 19.17 3.48
N SER A 66 2.45 19.41 4.08
CA SER A 66 2.58 19.84 5.47
C SER A 66 3.76 20.81 5.57
N GLY A 67 3.47 22.10 5.57
CA GLY A 67 4.51 23.13 5.46
C GLY A 67 5.23 23.01 4.13
N THR A 68 6.55 22.81 4.17
CA THR A 68 7.37 22.63 2.97
C THR A 68 7.51 21.15 2.57
N ARG A 69 6.97 20.25 3.39
CA ARG A 69 7.04 18.80 3.13
C ARG A 69 5.91 18.38 2.20
N ARG A 70 6.22 17.42 1.33
CA ARG A 70 5.25 16.77 0.45
C ARG A 70 5.23 15.30 0.75
N GLY A 71 4.04 14.73 0.76
CA GLY A 71 3.85 13.33 1.08
C GLY A 71 2.86 12.65 0.15
N LEU A 72 2.87 11.34 0.20
CA LEU A 72 1.95 10.48 -0.55
C LEU A 72 1.30 9.52 0.43
N ARG A 73 -0.04 9.54 0.46
CA ARG A 73 -0.82 8.61 1.26
C ARG A 73 -1.54 7.65 0.35
N LEU A 74 -1.41 6.37 0.66
CA LEU A 74 -2.05 5.29 -0.08
C LEU A 74 -2.96 4.52 0.87
N THR A 75 -4.20 4.31 0.45
CA THR A 75 -5.19 3.53 1.21
C THR A 75 -5.60 2.33 0.38
N PHE A 76 -5.39 1.13 0.92
CA PHE A 76 -5.74 -0.13 0.27
C PHE A 76 -6.89 -0.76 1.05
N THR A 77 -8.00 -1.03 0.38
CA THR A 77 -9.17 -1.65 0.99
C THR A 77 -9.57 -2.90 0.21
N ASP A 78 -10.00 -3.93 0.93
CA ASP A 78 -10.58 -5.12 0.33
C ASP A 78 -11.78 -5.58 1.14
N GLN A 79 -12.59 -6.46 0.56
CA GLN A 79 -13.76 -7.04 1.19
C GLN A 79 -13.57 -8.54 1.46
N GLY A 80 -12.32 -8.95 1.62
CA GLY A 80 -11.96 -10.33 1.86
C GLY A 80 -12.30 -10.80 3.29
N PRO A 81 -11.74 -11.97 3.68
CA PRO A 81 -12.06 -12.55 5.00
C PRO A 81 -11.48 -11.78 6.18
N GLY A 82 -10.65 -10.79 5.95
CA GLY A 82 -9.98 -10.06 7.01
C GLY A 82 -8.80 -10.82 7.58
N ILE A 83 -8.17 -10.23 8.60
CA ILE A 83 -7.02 -10.80 9.28
C ILE A 83 -7.38 -11.04 10.73
N ALA A 84 -7.38 -12.30 11.15
CA ALA A 84 -7.74 -12.69 12.52
C ALA A 84 -6.65 -12.33 13.53
N ASP A 85 -5.38 -12.41 13.10
CA ASP A 85 -4.23 -12.12 13.95
C ASP A 85 -3.30 -11.15 13.25
N ILE A 86 -3.54 -9.86 13.47
CA ILE A 86 -2.75 -8.79 12.85
C ILE A 86 -1.30 -8.83 13.35
N ALA A 87 -1.07 -9.11 14.61
CA ALA A 87 0.27 -9.18 15.18
C ALA A 87 1.11 -10.24 14.45
N ARG A 88 0.52 -11.40 14.18
CA ARG A 88 1.19 -12.47 13.43
C ARG A 88 1.43 -12.06 11.98
N ALA A 89 0.45 -11.41 11.35
CA ALA A 89 0.58 -10.93 9.98
C ALA A 89 1.68 -9.89 9.83
N MET A 90 2.00 -9.18 10.90
CA MET A 90 3.08 -8.19 10.94
C MET A 90 4.45 -8.81 11.23
N THR A 91 4.52 -10.11 11.47
CA THR A 91 5.79 -10.82 11.69
C THR A 91 6.60 -10.86 10.41
N ASP A 92 7.90 -10.59 10.51
CA ASP A 92 8.82 -10.62 9.38
C ASP A 92 8.80 -11.99 8.70
N GLY A 93 8.74 -11.97 7.39
CA GLY A 93 8.73 -13.20 6.59
C GLY A 93 7.39 -13.90 6.52
N PHE A 94 6.37 -13.43 7.26
CA PHE A 94 5.03 -14.00 7.15
C PHE A 94 4.43 -13.67 5.79
N THR A 95 4.11 -14.70 5.03
CA THR A 95 3.43 -14.56 3.75
C THR A 95 2.67 -15.85 3.43
N THR A 96 1.48 -15.71 2.88
CA THR A 96 0.66 -16.85 2.43
C THR A 96 0.39 -16.82 0.94
N GLY A 97 0.85 -15.77 0.27
CA GLY A 97 0.58 -15.55 -1.15
C GLY A 97 1.78 -15.67 -2.08
N GLY A 98 2.91 -16.14 -1.59
CA GLY A 98 4.11 -16.27 -2.40
C GLY A 98 4.73 -14.93 -2.80
N GLY A 99 4.98 -14.03 -1.89
CA GLY A 99 5.71 -12.80 -2.11
C GLY A 99 7.20 -12.98 -1.83
N LEU A 100 7.91 -11.89 -1.68
CA LEU A 100 9.33 -11.89 -1.33
C LEU A 100 9.55 -12.01 0.18
N GLY A 101 8.51 -12.35 0.94
CA GLY A 101 8.59 -12.45 2.38
C GLY A 101 8.53 -11.11 3.11
N LEU A 102 8.28 -10.01 2.39
CA LEU A 102 8.17 -8.68 2.99
C LEU A 102 6.82 -8.46 3.67
N GLY A 103 5.72 -8.76 2.97
CA GLY A 103 4.37 -8.65 3.50
C GLY A 103 4.07 -7.29 4.14
N LEU A 104 3.21 -7.32 5.15
CA LEU A 104 2.78 -6.11 5.86
C LEU A 104 3.91 -5.47 6.65
N SER A 105 4.76 -6.26 7.29
CA SER A 105 5.88 -5.74 8.08
C SER A 105 6.88 -5.01 7.21
N GLY A 106 7.13 -5.51 5.99
CA GLY A 106 8.00 -4.85 5.02
C GLY A 106 7.43 -3.51 4.58
N ALA A 107 6.14 -3.46 4.28
CA ALA A 107 5.47 -2.21 3.92
C ALA A 107 5.57 -1.18 5.05
N LYS A 108 5.34 -1.60 6.27
CA LYS A 108 5.45 -0.72 7.45
C LYS A 108 6.84 -0.11 7.58
N ARG A 109 7.89 -0.90 7.39
CA ARG A 109 9.28 -0.42 7.51
C ARG A 109 9.67 0.57 6.43
N LEU A 110 9.07 0.48 5.26
CA LEU A 110 9.39 1.33 4.11
C LEU A 110 8.70 2.69 4.16
N CYS A 111 7.71 2.86 5.04
CA CYS A 111 6.90 4.08 5.11
C CYS A 111 7.08 4.78 6.45
N ASP A 112 6.72 6.06 6.50
CA ASP A 112 6.82 6.88 7.71
C ASP A 112 5.63 6.65 8.65
N GLU A 113 4.46 6.36 8.08
CA GLU A 113 3.24 6.10 8.84
C GLU A 113 2.57 4.85 8.28
N PHE A 114 2.00 4.05 9.15
CA PHE A 114 1.32 2.82 8.80
C PHE A 114 0.16 2.58 9.75
N SER A 115 -0.99 2.24 9.18
CA SER A 115 -2.19 1.89 9.95
C SER A 115 -2.89 0.74 9.24
N ILE A 116 -3.36 -0.23 10.01
CA ILE A 116 -4.13 -1.34 9.47
C ILE A 116 -5.35 -1.59 10.37
N THR A 117 -6.50 -1.75 9.73
CA THR A 117 -7.75 -2.10 10.39
C THR A 117 -8.32 -3.32 9.69
N SER A 118 -8.59 -4.37 10.44
CA SER A 118 -9.14 -5.60 9.90
C SER A 118 -9.89 -6.35 10.97
N SER A 119 -10.97 -7.02 10.57
CA SER A 119 -11.73 -7.93 11.43
C SER A 119 -12.17 -9.14 10.59
N PRO A 120 -12.24 -10.34 11.19
CA PRO A 120 -12.69 -11.51 10.46
C PRO A 120 -14.05 -11.28 9.80
N GLY A 121 -14.13 -11.56 8.50
CA GLY A 121 -15.35 -11.39 7.70
C GLY A 121 -15.65 -9.96 7.26
N GLU A 122 -14.85 -8.97 7.64
CA GLU A 122 -15.11 -7.56 7.34
C GLU A 122 -14.09 -6.91 6.40
N GLY A 123 -13.12 -7.69 5.92
CA GLY A 123 -12.09 -7.18 5.03
C GLY A 123 -10.97 -6.46 5.76
N THR A 124 -10.14 -5.76 5.01
CA THR A 124 -8.95 -5.08 5.52
C THR A 124 -8.80 -3.70 4.90
N ALA A 125 -8.43 -2.73 5.71
CA ALA A 125 -8.05 -1.39 5.25
C ALA A 125 -6.64 -1.08 5.77
N THR A 126 -5.72 -0.77 4.87
CA THR A 126 -4.33 -0.45 5.20
C THR A 126 -3.99 0.93 4.65
N VAL A 127 -3.47 1.80 5.51
CA VAL A 127 -3.08 3.16 5.12
C VAL A 127 -1.59 3.32 5.37
N ILE A 128 -0.87 3.77 4.35
CA ILE A 128 0.55 4.12 4.47
C ILE A 128 0.77 5.56 4.02
N THR A 129 1.73 6.22 4.66
CA THR A 129 2.15 7.57 4.28
C THR A 129 3.66 7.60 4.18
N LYS A 130 4.16 8.16 3.07
CA LYS A 130 5.58 8.41 2.85
C LYS A 130 5.79 9.89 2.62
N TRP A 131 6.67 10.49 3.41
CA TRP A 131 7.07 11.88 3.25
C TRP A 131 8.37 11.96 2.44
N GLY A 132 8.42 12.95 1.58
CA GLY A 132 9.62 13.25 0.81
C GLY A 132 10.64 14.08 1.55
#